data_25783111fc3f2243620384416fed1780
#
_entry.id   25783111fc3f2243620384416fed1780
#
_cell.length_a   1.000
_cell.length_b   1.000
_cell.length_c   1.000
_cell.angle_alpha   90.00
_cell.angle_beta   90.00
_cell.angle_gamma   90.00
#
_symmetry.space_group_name_H-M   'P 1'
#
loop_
_entity.id
_entity.type
_entity.pdbx_description
1 polymer ?
#
loop_
_entity_poly.entity_id
_entity_poly.type
_entity_poly.pdbx_seq_one_letter_code
_entity_poly.pdbx_strand_id
1 'polypeptide(L)'
;MRLIETVKASEPKSDEIMDMSRRRVLVGGAMIVAGMSLPLVGSALSNESKSRSHSQGPSDSEISKGETMSHHLDSPIARQDVRLDITDLYVFRGQVGTVFVINVCHSLGEPKIPGYHPEGMYEFKVDYNGDAVEEVTYRFTFDARDEKGNQRYTIRRIRGAEAVDPHAPGTVLVQGTTNQTVTTPSGVRAWTGKAGDPFWIEPTVLHAVGHAFQDGTVVNLAGWDPSQAKNLFAGQTVYSIVLELPDGELLAGAGDNRRIGVWAVATLATDAGGWRSINRVGHPMIPPLFAQYNENLGNRFNAGRPSDDFATYGEAISKSIAGVVAAYGTADDPHGYGDQIAHRLFPNILPYRVGTQALFGFTEWNGRTLTDNAPDVMFSTAANTPIRLGIGKDSVTSKPSKTFPYVPAAV
;
A
#
# COMPACT_ATOMS: atom_id res chain seq x y z
N MET A 1 -4.09 -32.89 60.63
CA MET A 1 -3.73 -34.32 60.50
C MET A 1 -4.65 -34.94 59.44
N ARG A 2 -4.09 -35.15 58.22
CA ARG A 2 -4.46 -35.97 57.06
C ARG A 2 -3.82 -35.29 55.84
N LEU A 3 -2.76 -35.76 55.48
CA LEU A 3 -2.21 -36.69 54.50
C LEU A 3 -2.39 -36.20 53.05
N ILE A 4 -1.22 -35.86 52.51
CA ILE A 4 -0.86 -35.57 51.13
C ILE A 4 -0.85 -36.93 50.39
N GLU A 5 -1.55 -37.04 49.29
CA GLU A 5 -1.31 -38.10 48.29
C GLU A 5 -0.83 -37.45 46.98
N THR A 6 0.39 -37.83 46.67
CA THR A 6 1.12 -37.54 45.44
C THR A 6 0.68 -38.54 44.37
N VAL A 7 0.15 -38.07 43.23
CA VAL A 7 -0.02 -38.89 42.02
C VAL A 7 1.07 -38.55 41.04
N LYS A 8 1.94 -39.57 40.77
CA LYS A 8 2.93 -39.57 39.72
C LYS A 8 2.27 -39.67 38.36
N ALA A 9 2.62 -38.78 37.45
CA ALA A 9 2.33 -38.89 36.02
C ALA A 9 3.43 -39.74 35.36
N SER A 10 2.97 -40.74 34.62
CA SER A 10 3.82 -41.61 33.78
C SER A 10 3.97 -41.02 32.39
N GLU A 11 5.23 -40.99 31.88
CA GLU A 11 5.58 -40.71 30.51
C GLU A 11 5.13 -41.86 29.57
N PRO A 12 4.72 -41.57 28.34
CA PRO A 12 4.67 -42.57 27.29
C PRO A 12 5.92 -42.55 26.43
N LYS A 13 6.34 -43.77 26.11
CA LYS A 13 7.50 -44.14 25.33
C LYS A 13 7.39 -43.73 23.86
N SER A 14 8.57 -43.42 23.30
CA SER A 14 8.90 -43.37 21.87
C SER A 14 8.60 -44.67 21.15
N ASP A 15 8.38 -44.52 19.84
CA ASP A 15 8.52 -45.45 18.71
C ASP A 15 7.22 -45.75 17.99
N GLU A 16 7.03 -45.02 16.87
CA GLU A 16 6.62 -45.63 15.60
C GLU A 16 6.84 -44.62 14.46
N ILE A 17 7.97 -44.80 13.81
CA ILE A 17 8.29 -44.24 12.50
C ILE A 17 7.59 -45.14 11.47
N MET A 18 6.66 -44.58 10.70
CA MET A 18 6.22 -45.26 9.48
C MET A 18 6.44 -44.38 8.26
N ASP A 19 7.41 -44.80 7.49
CA ASP A 19 7.81 -44.41 6.16
C ASP A 19 6.66 -44.59 5.15
N MET A 20 6.35 -43.51 4.40
CA MET A 20 5.62 -43.61 3.13
C MET A 20 6.29 -42.77 2.05
N SER A 21 7.27 -43.43 1.42
CA SER A 21 7.89 -42.97 0.19
C SER A 21 7.01 -43.23 -1.06
N ARG A 22 7.00 -42.22 -1.94
CA ARG A 22 6.94 -42.29 -3.40
C ARG A 22 5.70 -42.91 -4.08
N ARG A 23 4.90 -42.06 -4.71
CA ARG A 23 4.33 -42.41 -6.02
C ARG A 23 4.65 -41.35 -7.06
N ARG A 24 5.56 -41.71 -7.98
CA ARG A 24 5.76 -41.03 -9.27
C ARG A 24 4.62 -41.47 -10.18
N VAL A 25 3.97 -40.47 -10.83
CA VAL A 25 3.22 -40.74 -12.05
C VAL A 25 3.95 -40.03 -13.20
N LEU A 26 4.55 -40.84 -14.06
CA LEU A 26 5.02 -40.45 -15.38
C LEU A 26 3.83 -40.44 -16.33
N VAL A 27 3.62 -39.32 -17.03
CA VAL A 27 2.91 -39.32 -18.31
C VAL A 27 3.82 -38.61 -19.30
N GLY A 28 4.31 -39.39 -20.25
CA GLY A 28 5.10 -38.94 -21.37
C GLY A 28 4.17 -38.46 -22.52
N GLY A 29 4.73 -37.59 -23.35
CA GLY A 29 4.05 -37.09 -24.56
C GLY A 29 4.91 -36.12 -25.35
N ALA A 30 5.78 -36.73 -26.22
CA ALA A 30 6.16 -36.34 -27.57
C ALA A 30 6.61 -34.90 -27.89
N MET A 31 7.89 -34.82 -28.22
CA MET A 31 8.52 -33.78 -29.05
C MET A 31 7.96 -33.75 -30.46
N ILE A 32 7.75 -32.55 -31.00
CA ILE A 32 7.86 -32.32 -32.45
C ILE A 32 8.84 -31.16 -32.63
N VAL A 33 9.98 -31.49 -33.23
CA VAL A 33 10.98 -30.56 -33.76
C VAL A 33 10.58 -30.20 -35.18
N ALA A 34 10.42 -28.93 -35.47
CA ALA A 34 10.47 -28.43 -36.84
C ALA A 34 11.40 -27.22 -36.87
N GLY A 35 12.59 -27.46 -37.40
CA GLY A 35 13.55 -26.41 -37.73
C GLY A 35 13.14 -25.71 -39.02
N MET A 36 13.42 -24.44 -39.10
CA MET A 36 13.66 -23.71 -40.35
C MET A 36 14.65 -22.57 -40.15
N SER A 37 15.61 -22.59 -41.07
CA SER A 37 16.82 -21.86 -41.20
C SER A 37 16.65 -20.39 -41.62
N LEU A 38 17.67 -19.61 -41.22
CA LEU A 38 18.02 -18.23 -41.58
C LEU A 38 18.13 -17.98 -43.11
N PRO A 39 18.14 -16.67 -43.52
CA PRO A 39 19.40 -16.17 -43.96
C PRO A 39 19.81 -14.81 -43.37
N LEU A 40 21.13 -14.70 -43.16
CA LEU A 40 21.90 -13.48 -42.95
C LEU A 40 21.89 -12.60 -44.22
N VAL A 41 21.71 -11.29 -44.02
CA VAL A 41 22.27 -10.29 -44.96
C VAL A 41 22.89 -9.17 -44.12
N GLY A 42 24.19 -9.01 -44.26
CA GLY A 42 24.94 -7.90 -43.72
C GLY A 42 25.12 -6.78 -44.78
N SER A 43 25.32 -5.57 -44.32
CA SER A 43 26.09 -4.47 -44.91
C SER A 43 26.06 -3.31 -43.92
N ALA A 44 27.16 -2.96 -43.39
CA ALA A 44 28.26 -2.04 -43.78
C ALA A 44 28.01 -0.59 -43.31
N LEU A 45 28.91 -0.26 -42.41
CA LEU A 45 29.48 1.03 -41.96
C LEU A 45 29.22 2.30 -42.78
N SER A 46 28.89 3.40 -42.09
CA SER A 46 29.54 4.68 -42.31
C SER A 46 29.50 5.54 -41.03
N ASN A 47 30.71 5.93 -40.60
CA ASN A 47 31.00 6.97 -39.61
C ASN A 47 30.58 8.33 -40.13
N GLU A 48 29.96 9.15 -39.29
CA GLU A 48 30.24 10.60 -39.28
C GLU A 48 30.02 11.18 -37.88
N SER A 49 31.11 11.66 -37.32
CA SER A 49 31.22 12.48 -36.12
C SER A 49 30.68 13.88 -36.38
N LYS A 50 29.78 14.38 -35.50
CA LYS A 50 29.72 15.82 -35.20
C LYS A 50 29.25 16.04 -33.77
N SER A 51 30.17 16.54 -32.97
CA SER A 51 29.97 17.16 -31.67
C SER A 51 29.04 18.38 -31.78
N ARG A 52 28.08 18.48 -30.87
CA ARG A 52 27.67 19.76 -30.25
C ARG A 52 26.87 19.50 -28.97
N SER A 53 27.45 19.94 -27.88
CA SER A 53 26.87 20.12 -26.57
C SER A 53 25.71 21.12 -26.63
N HIS A 54 24.55 20.71 -26.07
CA HIS A 54 23.64 21.62 -25.36
C HIS A 54 22.82 20.78 -24.39
N SER A 55 23.08 20.95 -23.12
CA SER A 55 22.27 20.48 -22.04
C SER A 55 20.97 21.28 -22.00
N GLN A 56 19.89 20.69 -22.47
CA GLN A 56 18.54 21.12 -22.11
C GLN A 56 17.99 20.04 -21.16
N GLY A 57 17.59 20.45 -19.97
CA GLY A 57 16.84 19.59 -19.04
C GLY A 57 15.52 19.11 -19.68
N PRO A 58 14.96 18.00 -19.24
CA PRO A 58 13.74 17.44 -19.81
C PRO A 58 12.60 18.46 -19.70
N SER A 59 11.89 18.67 -20.82
CA SER A 59 10.73 19.54 -20.89
C SER A 59 9.53 18.88 -20.18
N ASP A 60 8.68 19.69 -19.55
CA ASP A 60 7.45 19.30 -18.82
C ASP A 60 6.48 18.39 -19.61
N SER A 61 6.72 18.13 -20.90
CA SER A 61 5.88 17.29 -21.76
C SER A 61 6.28 15.81 -21.84
N GLU A 62 7.44 15.42 -21.29
CA GLU A 62 7.91 14.03 -21.30
C GLU A 62 7.51 13.23 -20.04
N ILE A 63 7.04 13.90 -19.01
CA ILE A 63 6.64 13.28 -17.73
C ILE A 63 5.35 12.43 -17.86
N SER A 64 4.64 12.45 -18.99
CA SER A 64 3.28 11.94 -19.11
C SER A 64 3.12 10.51 -19.64
N LYS A 65 4.20 9.74 -19.84
CA LYS A 65 4.09 8.37 -20.38
C LYS A 65 4.87 7.34 -19.55
N GLY A 66 4.21 6.77 -18.57
CA GLY A 66 4.59 5.44 -18.05
C GLY A 66 5.35 5.38 -16.73
N GLU A 67 5.49 6.48 -15.99
CA GLU A 67 6.19 6.47 -14.70
C GLU A 67 5.18 6.31 -13.55
N THR A 68 5.39 5.29 -12.71
CA THR A 68 4.62 5.10 -11.46
C THR A 68 4.96 6.21 -10.48
N MET A 69 3.96 6.93 -10.02
CA MET A 69 4.15 8.09 -9.14
C MET A 69 3.51 7.84 -7.78
N SER A 70 4.34 7.66 -6.75
CA SER A 70 3.86 7.37 -5.40
C SER A 70 3.09 6.05 -5.36
N HIS A 71 2.09 5.85 -4.51
CA HIS A 71 1.15 4.71 -4.63
C HIS A 71 0.17 4.87 -5.81
N HIS A 72 0.22 6.00 -6.51
CA HIS A 72 -0.65 6.28 -7.64
C HIS A 72 -0.18 5.49 -8.85
N LEU A 73 -1.09 4.70 -9.45
CA LEU A 73 -0.85 3.96 -10.68
C LEU A 73 0.32 2.94 -10.62
N ASP A 74 0.56 2.34 -9.47
CA ASP A 74 1.66 1.41 -9.23
C ASP A 74 1.38 -0.03 -9.76
N SER A 75 0.15 -0.31 -10.20
CA SER A 75 -0.26 -1.58 -10.80
C SER A 75 -0.76 -1.39 -12.23
N PRO A 76 -0.32 -2.21 -13.22
CA PRO A 76 -0.84 -2.16 -14.58
C PRO A 76 -2.37 -2.25 -14.68
N ILE A 77 -3.02 -3.02 -13.79
CA ILE A 77 -4.49 -3.12 -13.78
C ILE A 77 -5.10 -1.86 -13.18
N ALA A 78 -4.53 -1.32 -12.10
CA ALA A 78 -4.98 -0.05 -11.53
C ALA A 78 -4.83 1.11 -12.52
N ARG A 79 -3.79 1.07 -13.39
CA ARG A 79 -3.67 2.03 -14.51
C ARG A 79 -4.74 1.88 -15.58
N GLN A 80 -5.29 0.67 -15.77
CA GLN A 80 -6.40 0.45 -16.72
C GLN A 80 -7.73 0.95 -16.17
N ASP A 81 -7.91 0.87 -14.85
CA ASP A 81 -9.08 1.42 -14.17
C ASP A 81 -8.66 2.04 -12.82
N VAL A 82 -8.49 3.35 -12.85
CA VAL A 82 -8.04 4.15 -11.69
C VAL A 82 -8.96 4.06 -10.47
N ARG A 83 -10.20 3.57 -10.65
CA ARG A 83 -11.12 3.34 -9.53
C ARG A 83 -10.62 2.25 -8.59
N LEU A 84 -9.74 1.36 -9.06
CA LEU A 84 -9.14 0.27 -8.28
C LEU A 84 -7.76 0.63 -7.70
N ASP A 85 -7.26 1.84 -7.99
CA ASP A 85 -5.98 2.34 -7.52
C ASP A 85 -6.15 2.99 -6.15
N ILE A 86 -5.66 2.34 -5.09
CA ILE A 86 -5.59 2.92 -3.75
C ILE A 86 -4.33 3.75 -3.64
N THR A 87 -4.47 5.05 -3.52
CA THR A 87 -3.33 5.96 -3.44
C THR A 87 -2.78 6.11 -2.03
N ASP A 88 -3.65 6.06 -1.03
CA ASP A 88 -3.29 6.31 0.36
C ASP A 88 -4.16 5.55 1.35
N LEU A 89 -3.56 5.21 2.49
CA LEU A 89 -4.23 4.75 3.70
C LEU A 89 -3.89 5.70 4.85
N TYR A 90 -4.91 6.11 5.61
CA TYR A 90 -4.78 6.90 6.84
C TYR A 90 -5.56 6.23 7.97
N VAL A 91 -4.96 6.23 9.16
CA VAL A 91 -5.57 5.72 10.40
C VAL A 91 -5.25 6.69 11.52
N PHE A 92 -6.27 7.30 12.11
CA PHE A 92 -6.06 8.33 13.13
C PHE A 92 -7.24 8.47 14.09
N ARG A 93 -7.04 9.24 15.16
CA ARG A 93 -8.08 9.57 16.13
C ARG A 93 -9.05 10.61 15.56
N GLY A 94 -10.34 10.27 15.46
CA GLY A 94 -11.43 11.18 15.12
C GLY A 94 -12.18 11.72 16.34
N GLN A 95 -13.35 12.28 16.10
CA GLN A 95 -14.21 12.86 17.14
C GLN A 95 -14.91 11.78 17.99
N VAL A 96 -15.29 10.66 17.37
CA VAL A 96 -16.03 9.58 18.01
C VAL A 96 -15.12 8.42 18.36
N GLY A 97 -14.16 8.12 17.49
CA GLY A 97 -13.30 6.95 17.67
C GLY A 97 -12.14 6.95 16.68
N THR A 98 -11.82 5.77 16.17
CA THR A 98 -10.76 5.56 15.18
C THR A 98 -11.30 5.76 13.78
N VAL A 99 -10.60 6.55 12.98
CA VAL A 99 -10.94 6.83 11.58
C VAL A 99 -10.03 6.05 10.66
N PHE A 100 -10.61 5.37 9.69
CA PHE A 100 -9.96 4.74 8.56
C PHE A 100 -10.31 5.52 7.30
N VAL A 101 -9.30 5.87 6.50
CA VAL A 101 -9.49 6.53 5.20
C VAL A 101 -8.64 5.83 4.16
N ILE A 102 -9.23 5.50 3.03
CA ILE A 102 -8.49 5.25 1.79
C ILE A 102 -8.92 6.23 0.71
N ASN A 103 -7.97 6.62 -0.11
CA ASN A 103 -8.21 7.38 -1.32
C ASN A 103 -8.02 6.48 -2.53
N VAL A 104 -8.90 6.62 -3.51
CA VAL A 104 -8.86 5.88 -4.78
C VAL A 104 -9.18 6.82 -5.94
N CYS A 105 -9.06 6.36 -7.15
CA CYS A 105 -9.53 7.07 -8.34
C CYS A 105 -8.95 8.48 -8.47
N HIS A 106 -7.61 8.58 -8.46
CA HIS A 106 -6.90 9.85 -8.55
C HIS A 106 -7.12 10.54 -9.90
N SER A 107 -7.28 11.87 -9.88
CA SER A 107 -7.61 12.64 -11.08
C SER A 107 -6.47 12.79 -12.11
N LEU A 108 -5.23 12.37 -11.78
CA LEU A 108 -4.13 12.25 -12.75
C LEU A 108 -4.25 10.99 -13.62
N GLY A 109 -4.99 9.96 -13.16
CA GLY A 109 -5.11 8.71 -13.89
C GLY A 109 -5.95 8.85 -15.18
N GLU A 110 -5.65 8.02 -16.16
CA GLU A 110 -6.42 7.88 -17.40
C GLU A 110 -6.79 6.41 -17.62
N PRO A 111 -7.97 6.08 -18.11
CA PRO A 111 -9.09 6.98 -18.47
C PRO A 111 -9.76 7.59 -17.24
N LYS A 112 -10.28 8.80 -17.38
CA LYS A 112 -10.98 9.53 -16.29
C LYS A 112 -12.37 8.97 -16.02
N ILE A 113 -12.45 7.80 -15.43
CA ILE A 113 -13.71 7.16 -15.03
C ILE A 113 -13.94 7.49 -13.55
N PRO A 114 -14.89 8.39 -13.23
CA PRO A 114 -15.08 8.85 -11.86
C PRO A 114 -15.81 7.82 -10.98
N GLY A 115 -15.58 7.88 -9.67
CA GLY A 115 -16.31 7.09 -8.68
C GLY A 115 -15.60 5.82 -8.25
N TYR A 116 -16.39 4.82 -7.88
CA TYR A 116 -15.93 3.51 -7.42
C TYR A 116 -16.33 2.44 -8.43
N HIS A 117 -15.54 1.36 -8.51
CA HIS A 117 -15.83 0.26 -9.45
C HIS A 117 -17.01 -0.58 -8.95
N PRO A 118 -18.07 -0.79 -9.73
CA PRO A 118 -19.26 -1.51 -9.25
C PRO A 118 -19.03 -3.01 -9.07
N GLU A 119 -18.03 -3.59 -9.70
CA GLU A 119 -17.60 -4.98 -9.53
C GLU A 119 -16.36 -5.08 -8.65
N GLY A 120 -15.99 -3.99 -7.97
CA GLY A 120 -14.85 -3.92 -7.03
C GLY A 120 -15.30 -4.05 -5.59
N MET A 121 -14.39 -4.53 -4.74
CA MET A 121 -14.49 -4.42 -3.28
C MET A 121 -13.32 -3.60 -2.76
N TYR A 122 -13.59 -2.74 -1.79
CA TYR A 122 -12.59 -1.97 -1.06
C TYR A 122 -12.67 -2.38 0.40
N GLU A 123 -11.56 -2.80 0.95
CA GLU A 123 -11.55 -3.42 2.27
C GLU A 123 -10.52 -2.74 3.17
N PHE A 124 -10.94 -2.39 4.39
CA PHE A 124 -10.02 -2.20 5.50
C PHE A 124 -9.92 -3.52 6.26
N LYS A 125 -8.70 -4.00 6.41
CA LYS A 125 -8.37 -5.24 7.11
C LYS A 125 -7.66 -4.89 8.41
N VAL A 126 -8.04 -5.57 9.49
CA VAL A 126 -7.56 -5.28 10.84
C VAL A 126 -7.05 -6.56 11.48
N ASP A 127 -5.77 -6.53 11.83
CA ASP A 127 -5.06 -7.54 12.62
C ASP A 127 -4.99 -7.08 14.07
N TYR A 128 -5.44 -7.95 15.00
CA TYR A 128 -5.44 -7.69 16.44
C TYR A 128 -4.31 -8.40 17.18
N ASN A 129 -3.78 -9.49 16.63
CA ASN A 129 -2.86 -10.38 17.33
C ASN A 129 -1.39 -10.20 16.86
N GLY A 130 -1.18 -9.52 15.72
CA GLY A 130 0.15 -9.22 15.17
C GLY A 130 0.72 -10.31 14.28
N ASP A 131 -0.13 -11.22 13.76
CA ASP A 131 0.32 -12.29 12.84
C ASP A 131 0.18 -11.90 11.36
N ALA A 132 -0.26 -10.67 11.09
CA ALA A 132 -0.47 -10.13 9.75
C ALA A 132 -1.57 -10.84 8.94
N VAL A 133 -2.52 -11.45 9.66
CA VAL A 133 -3.76 -12.00 9.12
C VAL A 133 -4.92 -11.25 9.78
N GLU A 134 -5.91 -10.87 9.00
CA GLU A 134 -7.03 -10.09 9.49
C GLU A 134 -8.02 -10.90 10.33
N GLU A 135 -8.37 -10.44 11.54
CA GLU A 135 -9.52 -10.92 12.31
C GLU A 135 -10.80 -10.15 12.00
N VAL A 136 -10.68 -8.97 11.41
CA VAL A 136 -11.84 -8.19 10.98
C VAL A 136 -11.59 -7.55 9.63
N THR A 137 -12.58 -7.65 8.73
CA THR A 137 -12.62 -6.94 7.46
C THR A 137 -13.86 -6.05 7.40
N TYR A 138 -13.66 -4.78 7.07
CA TYR A 138 -14.73 -3.83 6.72
C TYR A 138 -14.74 -3.66 5.22
N ARG A 139 -15.72 -4.29 4.57
CA ARG A 139 -15.85 -4.39 3.11
C ARG A 139 -16.85 -3.41 2.57
N PHE A 140 -16.43 -2.59 1.62
CA PHE A 140 -17.25 -1.66 0.87
C PHE A 140 -17.50 -2.20 -0.53
N THR A 141 -18.78 -2.20 -0.93
CA THR A 141 -19.22 -2.50 -2.30
C THR A 141 -20.10 -1.36 -2.78
N PHE A 142 -20.03 -1.03 -4.07
CA PHE A 142 -20.74 0.09 -4.68
C PHE A 142 -21.62 -0.40 -5.84
N ASP A 143 -22.82 0.18 -5.95
CA ASP A 143 -23.64 0.00 -7.14
C ASP A 143 -23.07 0.84 -8.31
N ALA A 144 -23.59 0.62 -9.53
CA ALA A 144 -23.33 1.50 -10.66
C ALA A 144 -23.78 2.95 -10.34
N ARG A 145 -23.16 3.92 -11.00
CA ARG A 145 -23.54 5.34 -10.87
C ARG A 145 -24.94 5.58 -11.43
N ASP A 146 -25.72 6.35 -10.69
CA ASP A 146 -27.01 6.86 -11.18
C ASP A 146 -26.81 8.03 -12.16
N GLU A 147 -27.92 8.52 -12.74
CA GLU A 147 -27.93 9.65 -13.68
C GLU A 147 -27.37 10.95 -13.08
N LYS A 148 -27.37 11.09 -11.74
CA LYS A 148 -26.81 12.22 -11.04
C LYS A 148 -25.33 12.02 -10.65
N GLY A 149 -24.79 10.84 -11.00
CA GLY A 149 -23.42 10.48 -10.70
C GLY A 149 -23.17 9.96 -9.29
N ASN A 150 -24.21 9.69 -8.49
CA ASN A 150 -24.07 9.08 -7.18
C ASN A 150 -24.04 7.54 -7.29
N GLN A 151 -23.46 6.91 -6.25
CA GLN A 151 -23.46 5.46 -6.09
C GLN A 151 -24.04 5.11 -4.72
N ARG A 152 -24.91 4.12 -4.66
CA ARG A 152 -25.24 3.50 -3.37
C ARG A 152 -24.08 2.60 -2.97
N TYR A 153 -23.84 2.47 -1.67
CA TYR A 153 -22.83 1.59 -1.13
C TYR A 153 -23.35 0.80 0.08
N THR A 154 -22.73 -0.36 0.29
CA THR A 154 -22.95 -1.18 1.47
C THR A 154 -21.62 -1.46 2.13
N ILE A 155 -21.56 -1.27 3.46
CA ILE A 155 -20.43 -1.67 4.29
C ILE A 155 -20.83 -2.94 5.05
N ARG A 156 -19.99 -3.97 4.90
CA ARG A 156 -20.13 -5.21 5.64
C ARG A 156 -18.96 -5.40 6.59
N ARG A 157 -19.25 -5.91 7.77
CA ARG A 157 -18.24 -6.34 8.73
C ARG A 157 -18.18 -7.87 8.72
N ILE A 158 -16.98 -8.41 8.50
CA ILE A 158 -16.66 -9.84 8.50
C ILE A 158 -15.69 -10.06 9.66
N ARG A 159 -15.86 -11.11 10.47
CA ARG A 159 -15.06 -11.36 11.67
C ARG A 159 -14.58 -12.79 11.77
N GLY A 160 -13.48 -12.99 12.52
CA GLY A 160 -12.90 -14.30 12.80
C GLY A 160 -12.37 -14.98 11.54
N ALA A 161 -12.48 -16.29 11.46
CA ALA A 161 -11.96 -17.07 10.33
C ALA A 161 -12.57 -16.68 8.96
N GLU A 162 -13.74 -16.05 8.95
CA GLU A 162 -14.37 -15.58 7.71
C GLU A 162 -13.75 -14.25 7.22
N ALA A 163 -13.00 -13.53 8.04
CA ALA A 163 -12.46 -12.21 7.68
C ALA A 163 -11.52 -12.28 6.45
N VAL A 164 -10.86 -13.42 6.23
CA VAL A 164 -9.97 -13.67 5.09
C VAL A 164 -10.70 -14.17 3.84
N ASP A 165 -12.00 -14.52 3.95
CA ASP A 165 -12.77 -15.06 2.84
C ASP A 165 -13.41 -13.93 2.01
N PRO A 166 -13.01 -13.75 0.74
CA PRO A 166 -13.61 -12.73 -0.13
C PRO A 166 -15.09 -13.00 -0.45
N HIS A 167 -15.57 -14.23 -0.25
CA HIS A 167 -16.97 -14.63 -0.48
C HIS A 167 -17.84 -14.55 0.77
N ALA A 168 -17.25 -14.34 1.95
CA ALA A 168 -18.02 -14.25 3.19
C ALA A 168 -19.07 -13.13 3.11
N PRO A 169 -20.33 -13.42 3.46
CA PRO A 169 -21.41 -12.44 3.33
C PRO A 169 -21.31 -11.31 4.36
N GLY A 170 -20.70 -11.57 5.51
CA GLY A 170 -20.58 -10.63 6.60
C GLY A 170 -21.92 -10.05 7.10
N THR A 171 -21.85 -9.20 8.09
CA THR A 171 -23.01 -8.46 8.64
C THR A 171 -23.04 -7.06 8.04
N VAL A 172 -24.19 -6.62 7.51
CA VAL A 172 -24.37 -5.23 7.04
C VAL A 172 -24.24 -4.28 8.22
N LEU A 173 -23.29 -3.37 8.13
CA LEU A 173 -22.99 -2.35 9.14
C LEU A 173 -23.60 -1.00 8.77
N VAL A 174 -23.46 -0.60 7.50
CA VAL A 174 -23.95 0.67 6.95
C VAL A 174 -24.45 0.45 5.53
N GLN A 175 -25.51 1.16 5.17
CA GLN A 175 -25.91 1.41 3.79
C GLN A 175 -26.05 2.91 3.57
N GLY A 176 -25.55 3.42 2.46
CA GLY A 176 -25.54 4.84 2.18
C GLY A 176 -25.47 5.17 0.70
N THR A 177 -25.38 6.46 0.43
CA THR A 177 -25.16 7.02 -0.91
C THR A 177 -23.94 7.93 -0.85
N THR A 178 -23.13 7.93 -1.90
CA THR A 178 -21.97 8.84 -2.00
C THR A 178 -22.34 10.28 -1.73
N ASN A 179 -21.40 11.05 -1.20
CA ASN A 179 -21.54 12.45 -0.80
C ASN A 179 -22.51 12.69 0.38
N GLN A 180 -22.95 11.63 1.07
CA GLN A 180 -23.79 11.73 2.25
C GLN A 180 -23.12 11.09 3.46
N THR A 181 -23.19 11.75 4.62
CA THR A 181 -22.77 11.18 5.89
C THR A 181 -23.86 10.27 6.43
N VAL A 182 -23.50 9.06 6.79
CA VAL A 182 -24.36 8.12 7.52
C VAL A 182 -23.80 7.95 8.92
N THR A 183 -24.68 8.01 9.94
CA THR A 183 -24.36 7.71 11.34
C THR A 183 -25.32 6.64 11.83
N THR A 184 -24.80 5.53 12.31
CA THR A 184 -25.61 4.44 12.86
C THR A 184 -25.97 4.71 14.33
N PRO A 185 -26.99 4.03 14.89
CA PRO A 185 -27.28 4.11 16.32
C PRO A 185 -26.13 3.65 17.24
N SER A 186 -25.22 2.79 16.73
CA SER A 186 -24.02 2.35 17.45
C SER A 186 -22.88 3.37 17.40
N GLY A 187 -23.04 4.51 16.72
CA GLY A 187 -22.04 5.56 16.60
C GLY A 187 -21.05 5.38 15.44
N VAL A 188 -21.19 4.36 14.62
CA VAL A 188 -20.38 4.22 13.41
C VAL A 188 -20.76 5.32 12.42
N ARG A 189 -19.76 6.00 11.86
CA ARG A 189 -19.95 7.04 10.85
C ARG A 189 -19.26 6.64 9.55
N ALA A 190 -19.93 6.85 8.44
CA ALA A 190 -19.40 6.55 7.11
C ALA A 190 -19.68 7.69 6.14
N TRP A 191 -18.72 7.93 5.27
CA TRP A 191 -18.84 8.85 4.14
C TRP A 191 -17.99 8.35 2.98
N THR A 192 -18.52 8.47 1.76
CA THR A 192 -17.78 8.19 0.54
C THR A 192 -18.07 9.29 -0.48
N GLY A 193 -17.07 9.70 -1.25
CA GLY A 193 -17.28 10.76 -2.24
C GLY A 193 -16.00 11.35 -2.79
N LYS A 194 -16.16 12.34 -3.67
CA LYS A 194 -15.05 13.09 -4.25
C LYS A 194 -14.46 14.03 -3.22
N ALA A 195 -13.15 14.03 -3.04
CA ALA A 195 -12.40 14.86 -2.11
C ALA A 195 -11.18 15.49 -2.80
N GLY A 196 -10.60 16.53 -2.18
CA GLY A 196 -9.27 17.00 -2.54
C GLY A 196 -8.21 15.99 -2.08
N ASP A 197 -7.11 15.89 -2.81
CA ASP A 197 -6.00 15.04 -2.39
C ASP A 197 -5.23 15.71 -1.24
N PRO A 198 -5.14 15.08 -0.04
CA PRO A 198 -4.38 15.62 1.08
C PRO A 198 -2.88 15.35 0.98
N PHE A 199 -2.43 14.51 0.04
CA PHE A 199 -1.06 14.09 -0.10
C PHE A 199 -0.21 15.11 -0.86
N TRP A 200 1.10 15.08 -0.65
CA TRP A 200 2.06 15.88 -1.39
C TRP A 200 3.31 15.09 -1.71
N ILE A 201 3.86 15.30 -2.89
CA ILE A 201 5.14 14.76 -3.35
C ILE A 201 5.80 15.74 -4.31
N GLU A 202 7.10 15.85 -4.23
CA GLU A 202 7.93 16.59 -5.20
C GLU A 202 8.50 15.56 -6.18
N PRO A 203 8.18 15.65 -7.49
CA PRO A 203 8.50 14.58 -8.45
C PRO A 203 10.00 14.38 -8.65
N THR A 204 10.81 15.44 -8.65
CA THR A 204 12.26 15.32 -8.87
C THR A 204 12.92 14.53 -7.74
N VAL A 205 12.53 14.79 -6.48
CA VAL A 205 13.05 14.04 -5.33
C VAL A 205 12.55 12.60 -5.37
N LEU A 206 11.27 12.38 -5.71
CA LEU A 206 10.69 11.04 -5.84
C LEU A 206 11.48 10.18 -6.84
N HIS A 207 11.75 10.71 -8.05
CA HIS A 207 12.51 9.99 -9.08
C HIS A 207 13.95 9.71 -8.64
N ALA A 208 14.64 10.72 -8.08
CA ALA A 208 16.00 10.56 -7.59
C ALA A 208 16.11 9.49 -6.49
N VAL A 209 15.13 9.42 -5.60
CA VAL A 209 15.05 8.39 -4.55
C VAL A 209 14.83 7.01 -5.16
N GLY A 210 13.86 6.86 -6.07
CA GLY A 210 13.60 5.59 -6.73
C GLY A 210 14.83 5.02 -7.46
N HIS A 211 15.56 5.85 -8.20
CA HIS A 211 16.83 5.45 -8.84
C HIS A 211 17.89 5.05 -7.83
N ALA A 212 18.06 5.84 -6.76
CA ALA A 212 19.05 5.52 -5.74
C ALA A 212 18.82 4.14 -5.12
N PHE A 213 17.56 3.78 -4.79
CA PHE A 213 17.22 2.48 -4.22
C PHE A 213 17.26 1.33 -5.24
N GLN A 214 17.02 1.62 -6.52
CA GLN A 214 17.21 0.64 -7.59
C GLN A 214 18.70 0.30 -7.80
N ASP A 215 19.57 1.31 -7.80
CA ASP A 215 20.96 1.20 -8.22
C ASP A 215 21.93 1.07 -7.03
N GLY A 216 21.46 1.22 -5.78
CA GLY A 216 22.30 1.20 -4.57
C GLY A 216 23.25 2.39 -4.51
N THR A 217 22.80 3.60 -4.89
CA THR A 217 23.61 4.83 -4.96
C THR A 217 23.08 5.90 -4.01
N VAL A 218 23.80 7.03 -3.91
CA VAL A 218 23.27 8.23 -3.23
C VAL A 218 22.13 8.83 -4.05
N VAL A 219 21.16 9.46 -3.37
CA VAL A 219 20.09 10.22 -4.01
C VAL A 219 20.70 11.45 -4.70
N ASN A 220 20.65 11.48 -6.02
CA ASN A 220 21.25 12.56 -6.81
C ASN A 220 20.25 13.72 -7.01
N LEU A 221 20.45 14.79 -6.24
CA LEU A 221 19.69 16.03 -6.33
C LEU A 221 20.52 17.18 -6.90
N ALA A 222 21.55 16.88 -7.70
CA ALA A 222 22.38 17.91 -8.33
C ALA A 222 21.55 18.83 -9.23
N GLY A 223 21.59 20.13 -8.96
CA GLY A 223 20.83 21.14 -9.70
C GLY A 223 19.37 21.30 -9.25
N TRP A 224 18.87 20.50 -8.31
CA TRP A 224 17.56 20.71 -7.71
C TRP A 224 17.61 21.81 -6.64
N ASP A 225 16.62 22.71 -6.68
CA ASP A 225 16.48 23.81 -5.74
C ASP A 225 15.20 23.63 -4.92
N PRO A 226 15.28 23.39 -3.60
CA PRO A 226 14.11 23.22 -2.75
C PRO A 226 13.18 24.43 -2.70
N SER A 227 13.66 25.64 -3.04
CA SER A 227 12.80 26.82 -3.14
C SER A 227 11.83 26.79 -4.34
N GLN A 228 12.10 25.94 -5.33
CA GLN A 228 11.29 25.71 -6.52
C GLN A 228 10.43 24.44 -6.42
N ALA A 229 10.52 23.72 -5.30
CA ALA A 229 9.78 22.48 -5.09
C ALA A 229 8.27 22.69 -5.21
N LYS A 230 7.58 21.79 -5.91
CA LYS A 230 6.14 21.85 -6.17
C LYS A 230 5.47 20.55 -5.79
N ASN A 231 4.27 20.65 -5.25
CA ASN A 231 3.44 19.48 -5.03
C ASN A 231 2.81 19.03 -6.36
N LEU A 232 3.14 17.81 -6.79
CA LEU A 232 2.57 17.18 -7.99
C LEU A 232 1.04 17.04 -7.91
N PHE A 233 0.50 16.88 -6.70
CA PHE A 233 -0.93 16.65 -6.47
C PHE A 233 -1.71 17.93 -6.13
N ALA A 234 -1.08 19.10 -6.22
CA ALA A 234 -1.79 20.35 -6.02
C ALA A 234 -2.92 20.49 -7.06
N GLY A 235 -4.15 20.77 -6.58
CA GLY A 235 -5.34 20.87 -7.41
C GLY A 235 -5.94 19.54 -7.87
N GLN A 236 -5.35 18.43 -7.49
CA GLN A 236 -5.86 17.09 -7.82
C GLN A 236 -6.95 16.65 -6.84
N THR A 237 -7.74 15.69 -7.28
CA THR A 237 -8.83 15.10 -6.50
C THR A 237 -8.74 13.58 -6.48
N VAL A 238 -9.34 13.00 -5.46
CA VAL A 238 -9.48 11.57 -5.24
C VAL A 238 -10.94 11.25 -4.92
N TYR A 239 -11.29 9.97 -4.89
CA TYR A 239 -12.51 9.48 -4.25
C TYR A 239 -12.12 8.84 -2.92
N SER A 240 -12.62 9.37 -1.82
CA SER A 240 -12.28 8.90 -0.48
C SER A 240 -13.37 7.99 0.07
N ILE A 241 -12.94 6.95 0.79
CA ILE A 241 -13.78 6.09 1.63
C ILE A 241 -13.38 6.37 3.07
N VAL A 242 -14.30 6.87 3.88
CA VAL A 242 -14.08 7.25 5.27
C VAL A 242 -15.00 6.45 6.19
N LEU A 243 -14.40 5.75 7.14
CA LEU A 243 -15.10 4.97 8.17
C LEU A 243 -14.57 5.39 9.55
N GLU A 244 -15.44 5.92 10.40
CA GLU A 244 -15.12 6.18 11.81
C GLU A 244 -15.86 5.20 12.71
N LEU A 245 -15.08 4.46 13.49
CA LEU A 245 -15.56 3.42 14.40
C LEU A 245 -15.38 3.87 15.84
N PRO A 246 -16.41 3.76 16.70
CA PRO A 246 -16.20 3.90 18.15
C PRO A 246 -15.08 2.98 18.63
N ASP A 247 -14.22 3.47 19.51
CA ASP A 247 -13.04 2.71 19.97
C ASP A 247 -13.42 1.33 20.56
N GLY A 248 -14.56 1.22 21.21
CA GLY A 248 -15.05 -0.05 21.75
C GLY A 248 -15.25 -1.15 20.69
N GLU A 249 -15.50 -0.78 19.43
CA GLU A 249 -15.64 -1.71 18.31
C GLU A 249 -14.31 -2.43 18.01
N LEU A 250 -13.20 -1.71 18.11
CA LEU A 250 -11.84 -2.22 17.85
C LEU A 250 -11.21 -2.81 19.13
N LEU A 251 -11.45 -2.21 20.29
CA LEU A 251 -10.87 -2.65 21.57
C LEU A 251 -11.35 -4.03 21.98
N ALA A 252 -12.54 -4.45 21.54
CA ALA A 252 -13.04 -5.80 21.80
C ALA A 252 -12.12 -6.90 21.24
N GLY A 253 -11.34 -6.61 20.18
CA GLY A 253 -10.36 -7.52 19.60
C GLY A 253 -8.90 -7.21 20.01
N ALA A 254 -8.57 -5.93 20.19
CA ALA A 254 -7.19 -5.48 20.42
C ALA A 254 -6.63 -5.78 21.82
N GLY A 255 -7.45 -6.24 22.77
CA GLY A 255 -7.02 -6.55 24.12
C GLY A 255 -6.41 -5.36 24.88
N ASP A 256 -5.63 -5.66 25.93
CA ASP A 256 -5.08 -4.65 26.86
C ASP A 256 -4.01 -3.76 26.20
N ASN A 257 -3.27 -4.25 25.21
CA ASN A 257 -2.23 -3.48 24.51
C ASN A 257 -2.81 -2.41 23.57
N ARG A 258 -4.10 -2.54 23.20
CA ARG A 258 -4.85 -1.64 22.32
C ARG A 258 -4.23 -1.46 20.93
N ARG A 259 -3.31 -2.33 20.52
CA ARG A 259 -2.62 -2.26 19.23
C ARG A 259 -3.43 -3.00 18.18
N ILE A 260 -3.45 -2.42 16.99
CA ILE A 260 -4.00 -3.03 15.78
C ILE A 260 -3.03 -2.81 14.63
N GLY A 261 -3.02 -3.73 13.67
CA GLY A 261 -2.44 -3.55 12.36
C GLY A 261 -3.55 -3.28 11.34
N VAL A 262 -3.34 -2.31 10.44
CA VAL A 262 -4.37 -1.95 9.45
C VAL A 262 -3.74 -1.91 8.06
N TRP A 263 -4.40 -2.53 7.10
CA TRP A 263 -4.09 -2.35 5.68
C TRP A 263 -5.38 -2.28 4.87
N ALA A 264 -5.27 -1.83 3.63
CA ALA A 264 -6.39 -1.77 2.72
C ALA A 264 -6.09 -2.52 1.42
N VAL A 265 -7.14 -3.08 0.83
CA VAL A 265 -7.09 -3.85 -0.42
C VAL A 265 -8.22 -3.42 -1.33
N ALA A 266 -7.92 -3.23 -2.62
CA ALA A 266 -8.91 -3.18 -3.69
C ALA A 266 -8.87 -4.49 -4.46
N THR A 267 -10.03 -5.13 -4.64
CA THR A 267 -10.18 -6.36 -5.41
C THR A 267 -11.19 -6.19 -6.53
N LEU A 268 -11.05 -6.98 -7.58
CA LEU A 268 -11.97 -7.00 -8.72
C LEU A 268 -12.55 -8.40 -8.89
N ALA A 269 -13.83 -8.49 -9.18
CA ALA A 269 -14.48 -9.72 -9.56
C ALA A 269 -13.86 -10.28 -10.86
N THR A 270 -13.78 -11.60 -10.98
CA THR A 270 -13.30 -12.28 -12.17
C THR A 270 -14.43 -13.01 -12.87
N ASP A 271 -14.35 -13.15 -14.19
CA ASP A 271 -15.33 -13.88 -15.00
C ASP A 271 -15.50 -15.35 -14.56
N ALA A 272 -14.48 -15.91 -13.89
CA ALA A 272 -14.53 -17.26 -13.32
C ALA A 272 -15.25 -17.35 -11.97
N GLY A 273 -15.82 -16.23 -11.46
CA GLY A 273 -16.57 -16.19 -10.21
C GLY A 273 -15.70 -16.07 -8.95
N GLY A 274 -14.44 -15.62 -9.09
CA GLY A 274 -13.53 -15.33 -7.98
C GLY A 274 -13.27 -13.84 -7.80
N TRP A 275 -12.31 -13.54 -6.88
CA TRP A 275 -11.83 -12.19 -6.61
C TRP A 275 -10.32 -12.13 -6.80
N ARG A 276 -9.84 -11.06 -7.42
CA ARG A 276 -8.41 -10.80 -7.63
C ARG A 276 -8.00 -9.55 -6.89
N SER A 277 -6.96 -9.63 -6.06
CA SER A 277 -6.33 -8.44 -5.47
C SER A 277 -5.66 -7.62 -6.58
N ILE A 278 -5.98 -6.34 -6.64
CA ILE A 278 -5.49 -5.39 -7.65
C ILE A 278 -4.48 -4.44 -7.03
N ASN A 279 -4.78 -3.95 -5.84
CA ASN A 279 -3.95 -2.98 -5.14
C ASN A 279 -4.03 -3.18 -3.63
N ARG A 280 -2.90 -2.95 -2.93
CA ARG A 280 -2.77 -3.13 -1.48
C ARG A 280 -1.89 -2.04 -0.89
N VAL A 281 -2.31 -1.46 0.23
CA VAL A 281 -1.55 -0.45 0.96
C VAL A 281 -1.60 -0.70 2.46
N GLY A 282 -0.45 -0.57 3.12
CA GLY A 282 -0.29 -0.52 4.57
C GLY A 282 0.57 0.68 4.95
N HIS A 283 1.89 0.50 5.11
CA HIS A 283 2.81 1.62 5.24
C HIS A 283 2.83 2.47 3.97
N PRO A 284 2.91 3.81 4.08
CA PRO A 284 3.06 4.67 2.92
C PRO A 284 4.42 4.46 2.24
N MET A 285 4.51 4.78 0.95
CA MET A 285 5.75 4.90 0.19
C MET A 285 6.53 3.60 -0.09
N ILE A 286 6.00 2.40 0.18
CA ILE A 286 6.70 1.14 -0.12
C ILE A 286 6.95 0.96 -1.63
N PRO A 287 5.92 1.00 -2.53
CA PRO A 287 6.15 0.90 -3.95
C PRO A 287 7.04 2.02 -4.51
N PRO A 288 6.88 3.30 -4.14
CA PRO A 288 7.75 4.37 -4.59
C PRO A 288 9.24 4.17 -4.26
N LEU A 289 9.54 3.59 -3.11
CA LEU A 289 10.92 3.30 -2.71
C LEU A 289 11.53 2.13 -3.49
N PHE A 290 10.78 1.03 -3.64
CA PHE A 290 11.37 -0.24 -4.00
C PHE A 290 10.85 -0.86 -5.30
N ALA A 291 9.72 -0.41 -5.81
CA ALA A 291 9.07 -0.97 -6.98
C ALA A 291 8.81 0.04 -8.11
N GLN A 292 9.17 1.31 -7.94
CA GLN A 292 8.89 2.39 -8.90
C GLN A 292 9.34 2.05 -10.33
N TYR A 293 10.49 1.41 -10.48
CA TYR A 293 11.04 0.98 -11.77
C TYR A 293 10.99 -0.54 -11.99
N ASN A 294 10.21 -1.26 -11.15
CA ASN A 294 10.05 -2.71 -11.25
C ASN A 294 8.57 -3.11 -11.15
N GLU A 295 7.85 -3.00 -12.26
CA GLU A 295 6.41 -3.32 -12.33
C GLU A 295 6.08 -4.75 -11.87
N ASN A 296 6.95 -5.72 -12.16
CA ASN A 296 6.74 -7.10 -11.73
C ASN A 296 6.80 -7.25 -10.20
N LEU A 297 7.66 -6.48 -9.55
CA LEU A 297 7.73 -6.44 -8.08
C LEU A 297 6.48 -5.77 -7.51
N GLY A 298 6.09 -4.61 -8.05
CA GLY A 298 4.87 -3.89 -7.65
C GLY A 298 3.61 -4.75 -7.80
N ASN A 299 3.44 -5.43 -8.94
CA ASN A 299 2.29 -6.31 -9.18
C ASN A 299 2.22 -7.49 -8.21
N ARG A 300 3.36 -8.15 -7.93
CA ARG A 300 3.41 -9.25 -6.96
C ARG A 300 3.10 -8.76 -5.56
N PHE A 301 3.61 -7.58 -5.20
CA PHE A 301 3.35 -6.96 -3.92
C PHE A 301 1.86 -6.66 -3.74
N ASN A 302 1.21 -6.05 -4.74
CA ASN A 302 -0.21 -5.73 -4.71
C ASN A 302 -1.14 -6.97 -4.70
N ALA A 303 -0.69 -8.08 -5.27
CA ALA A 303 -1.42 -9.35 -5.28
C ALA A 303 -1.18 -10.19 -4.02
N GLY A 304 -0.14 -9.89 -3.23
CA GLY A 304 0.29 -10.67 -2.08
C GLY A 304 -0.48 -10.38 -0.79
N ARG A 305 -0.12 -11.09 0.28
CA ARG A 305 -0.64 -10.90 1.64
C ARG A 305 0.46 -10.35 2.54
N PRO A 306 0.11 -9.50 3.54
CA PRO A 306 1.12 -8.99 4.48
C PRO A 306 1.90 -10.08 5.22
N SER A 307 1.26 -11.18 5.58
CA SER A 307 1.90 -12.33 6.26
C SER A 307 3.07 -12.93 5.48
N ASP A 308 3.09 -12.78 4.16
CA ASP A 308 4.12 -13.35 3.28
C ASP A 308 5.21 -12.33 2.92
N ASP A 309 5.03 -11.04 3.27
CA ASP A 309 5.86 -9.93 2.79
C ASP A 309 7.34 -10.09 3.15
N PHE A 310 7.64 -10.35 4.42
CA PHE A 310 9.03 -10.44 4.85
C PHE A 310 9.75 -11.63 4.22
N ALA A 311 9.09 -12.79 4.16
CA ALA A 311 9.66 -13.98 3.53
C ALA A 311 9.88 -13.81 2.02
N THR A 312 9.03 -12.99 1.36
CA THR A 312 9.09 -12.80 -0.09
C THR A 312 10.01 -11.66 -0.50
N TYR A 313 10.03 -10.55 0.26
CA TYR A 313 10.64 -9.29 -0.15
C TYR A 313 11.76 -8.83 0.80
N GLY A 314 11.83 -9.33 2.03
CA GLY A 314 12.69 -8.82 3.09
C GLY A 314 14.16 -8.74 2.68
N GLU A 315 14.72 -9.82 2.10
CA GLU A 315 16.12 -9.87 1.65
C GLU A 315 16.40 -8.84 0.54
N ALA A 316 15.54 -8.76 -0.47
CA ALA A 316 15.73 -7.82 -1.58
C ALA A 316 15.66 -6.35 -1.12
N ILE A 317 14.73 -6.04 -0.22
CA ILE A 317 14.57 -4.70 0.34
C ILE A 317 15.73 -4.36 1.27
N SER A 318 16.15 -5.28 2.15
CA SER A 318 17.33 -5.11 3.00
C SER A 318 18.57 -4.78 2.17
N LYS A 319 18.80 -5.54 1.10
CA LYS A 319 19.93 -5.30 0.20
C LYS A 319 19.86 -3.95 -0.51
N SER A 320 18.68 -3.54 -0.96
CA SER A 320 18.48 -2.21 -1.59
C SER A 320 18.81 -1.08 -0.61
N ILE A 321 18.30 -1.16 0.63
CA ILE A 321 18.59 -0.20 1.69
C ILE A 321 20.09 -0.20 2.02
N ALA A 322 20.70 -1.36 2.20
CA ALA A 322 22.12 -1.49 2.50
C ALA A 322 23.01 -0.83 1.43
N GLY A 323 22.64 -0.97 0.15
CA GLY A 323 23.33 -0.33 -0.96
C GLY A 323 23.35 1.20 -0.85
N VAL A 324 22.19 1.81 -0.62
CA VAL A 324 22.06 3.27 -0.45
C VAL A 324 22.82 3.76 0.79
N VAL A 325 22.64 3.07 1.94
CA VAL A 325 23.30 3.42 3.20
C VAL A 325 24.81 3.30 3.09
N ALA A 326 25.32 2.27 2.43
CA ALA A 326 26.75 2.12 2.13
C ALA A 326 27.28 3.24 1.23
N ALA A 327 26.51 3.61 0.19
CA ALA A 327 26.89 4.71 -0.71
C ALA A 327 26.97 6.07 0.01
N TYR A 328 26.12 6.30 1.02
CA TYR A 328 26.18 7.49 1.87
C TYR A 328 27.25 7.39 2.98
N GLY A 329 27.67 6.18 3.36
CA GLY A 329 28.59 5.97 4.49
C GLY A 329 27.98 6.36 5.84
N THR A 330 26.68 6.16 6.02
CA THR A 330 25.92 6.64 7.19
C THR A 330 25.71 5.58 8.28
N ALA A 331 26.21 4.35 8.08
CA ALA A 331 26.22 3.29 9.08
C ALA A 331 27.52 2.50 8.99
N ASP A 332 28.03 2.04 10.13
CA ASP A 332 29.21 1.16 10.20
C ASP A 332 28.88 -0.23 9.66
N ASP A 333 27.63 -0.69 9.83
CA ASP A 333 27.09 -1.93 9.28
C ASP A 333 25.85 -1.64 8.41
N PRO A 334 26.02 -1.33 7.11
CA PRO A 334 24.91 -1.07 6.19
C PRO A 334 23.96 -2.27 6.02
N HIS A 335 24.47 -3.50 6.08
CA HIS A 335 23.64 -4.70 5.98
C HIS A 335 22.75 -4.89 7.20
N GLY A 336 23.31 -4.76 8.41
CA GLY A 336 22.54 -4.81 9.65
C GLY A 336 21.48 -3.70 9.72
N TYR A 337 21.80 -2.50 9.23
CA TYR A 337 20.81 -1.43 9.10
C TYR A 337 19.70 -1.79 8.12
N GLY A 338 20.05 -2.32 6.94
CA GLY A 338 19.10 -2.76 5.93
C GLY A 338 18.12 -3.80 6.47
N ASP A 339 18.63 -4.80 7.20
CA ASP A 339 17.83 -5.85 7.84
C ASP A 339 16.88 -5.26 8.90
N GLN A 340 17.38 -4.36 9.74
CA GLN A 340 16.56 -3.69 10.75
C GLN A 340 15.39 -2.91 10.12
N ILE A 341 15.66 -2.16 9.05
CA ILE A 341 14.62 -1.40 8.37
C ILE A 341 13.66 -2.31 7.62
N ALA A 342 14.13 -3.38 6.95
CA ALA A 342 13.25 -4.35 6.31
C ALA A 342 12.28 -4.99 7.32
N HIS A 343 12.73 -5.34 8.52
CA HIS A 343 11.86 -5.83 9.61
C HIS A 343 10.87 -4.77 10.13
N ARG A 344 11.20 -3.49 10.02
CA ARG A 344 10.28 -2.40 10.38
C ARG A 344 9.23 -2.15 9.30
N LEU A 345 9.56 -2.38 8.03
CA LEU A 345 8.69 -2.18 6.87
C LEU A 345 7.71 -3.33 6.67
N PHE A 346 8.10 -4.55 7.02
CA PHE A 346 7.31 -5.77 6.79
C PHE A 346 6.97 -6.50 8.09
N PRO A 347 5.75 -7.02 8.19
CA PRO A 347 4.68 -6.98 7.19
C PRO A 347 4.22 -5.55 6.86
N ASN A 348 3.79 -5.30 5.61
CA ASN A 348 3.31 -3.98 5.18
C ASN A 348 1.92 -3.69 5.76
N ILE A 349 1.90 -3.28 7.00
CA ILE A 349 0.72 -3.02 7.82
C ILE A 349 0.96 -1.75 8.62
N LEU A 350 0.02 -0.80 8.58
CA LEU A 350 0.08 0.42 9.36
C LEU A 350 -0.30 0.14 10.82
N PRO A 351 0.63 0.21 11.78
CA PRO A 351 0.33 -0.03 13.19
C PRO A 351 -0.42 1.17 13.79
N TYR A 352 -1.37 0.90 14.68
CA TYR A 352 -2.05 1.96 15.41
C TYR A 352 -2.47 1.49 16.82
N ARG A 353 -2.35 2.39 17.80
CA ARG A 353 -2.86 2.18 19.15
C ARG A 353 -4.20 2.89 19.30
N VAL A 354 -5.28 2.12 19.38
CA VAL A 354 -6.66 2.62 19.47
C VAL A 354 -6.84 3.62 20.60
N GLY A 355 -7.46 4.74 20.30
CA GLY A 355 -7.75 5.82 21.25
C GLY A 355 -6.59 6.78 21.51
N THR A 356 -5.46 6.67 20.78
CA THR A 356 -4.35 7.61 20.86
C THR A 356 -4.32 8.56 19.67
N GLN A 357 -3.54 9.65 19.79
CA GLN A 357 -3.26 10.50 18.64
C GLN A 357 -2.36 9.73 17.66
N ALA A 358 -2.66 9.84 16.38
CA ALA A 358 -1.82 9.25 15.35
C ALA A 358 -0.59 10.14 15.09
N LEU A 359 0.52 9.47 14.76
CA LEU A 359 1.77 10.09 14.35
C LEU A 359 2.53 9.12 13.43
N PHE A 360 2.80 9.56 12.21
CA PHE A 360 3.75 8.89 11.33
C PHE A 360 5.03 9.73 11.27
N GLY A 361 6.00 9.41 12.13
CA GLY A 361 7.20 10.21 12.35
C GLY A 361 8.49 9.38 12.37
N PHE A 362 9.64 10.04 12.50
CA PHE A 362 10.95 9.38 12.49
C PHE A 362 11.13 8.38 13.64
N THR A 363 10.59 8.68 14.81
CA THR A 363 10.74 7.87 16.02
C THR A 363 9.67 6.81 16.20
N GLU A 364 8.45 7.08 15.73
CA GLU A 364 7.31 6.21 15.95
C GLU A 364 6.38 6.22 14.73
N TRP A 365 5.84 5.03 14.41
CA TRP A 365 4.75 4.83 13.48
C TRP A 365 3.53 4.35 14.27
N ASN A 366 2.58 5.24 14.46
CA ASN A 366 1.34 5.00 15.21
C ASN A 366 0.17 5.60 14.46
N GLY A 367 -0.29 4.92 13.42
CA GLY A 367 -1.23 5.45 12.46
C GLY A 367 -0.60 6.50 11.53
N ARG A 368 -1.46 7.18 10.78
CA ARG A 368 -1.09 8.27 9.87
C ARG A 368 -2.24 9.24 9.76
N THR A 369 -1.98 10.52 9.99
CA THR A 369 -2.94 11.60 9.76
C THR A 369 -2.88 12.09 8.31
N LEU A 370 -3.90 12.85 7.90
CA LEU A 370 -3.94 13.50 6.57
C LEU A 370 -2.89 14.61 6.39
N THR A 371 -2.08 14.89 7.42
CA THR A 371 -1.09 15.97 7.42
C THR A 371 0.31 15.51 7.83
N ASP A 372 0.53 14.20 7.96
CA ASP A 372 1.86 13.65 8.26
C ASP A 372 2.74 13.66 7.02
N ASN A 373 4.01 14.03 7.18
CA ASN A 373 4.99 14.05 6.10
C ASN A 373 5.61 12.66 5.90
N ALA A 374 4.81 11.75 5.38
CA ALA A 374 5.23 10.37 5.15
C ALA A 374 6.41 10.22 4.17
N PRO A 375 6.52 10.99 3.07
CA PRO A 375 7.66 10.86 2.16
C PRO A 375 9.00 11.19 2.82
N ASP A 376 9.14 12.34 3.49
CA ASP A 376 10.39 12.70 4.17
C ASP A 376 10.78 11.66 5.22
N VAL A 377 9.80 11.15 5.98
CA VAL A 377 10.02 10.11 7.00
C VAL A 377 10.52 8.82 6.37
N MET A 378 9.83 8.33 5.35
CA MET A 378 10.17 7.04 4.72
C MET A 378 11.49 7.10 3.96
N PHE A 379 11.70 8.15 3.16
CA PHE A 379 12.93 8.32 2.39
C PHE A 379 14.15 8.46 3.30
N SER A 380 14.05 9.31 4.33
CA SER A 380 15.16 9.51 5.25
C SER A 380 15.43 8.26 6.11
N THR A 381 14.38 7.55 6.56
CA THR A 381 14.55 6.32 7.32
C THR A 381 15.21 5.24 6.47
N ALA A 382 14.77 5.05 5.23
CA ALA A 382 15.36 4.05 4.35
C ALA A 382 16.81 4.38 3.95
N ALA A 383 17.15 5.66 3.74
CA ALA A 383 18.50 6.10 3.35
C ALA A 383 19.45 6.35 4.53
N ASN A 384 18.98 6.27 5.77
CA ASN A 384 19.72 6.65 7.00
C ASN A 384 20.35 8.06 6.89
N THR A 385 19.70 8.96 6.17
CA THR A 385 20.16 10.34 5.99
C THR A 385 18.97 11.25 5.68
N PRO A 386 19.00 12.55 6.06
CA PRO A 386 17.89 13.45 5.76
C PRO A 386 17.67 13.62 4.27
N ILE A 387 16.50 13.20 3.77
CA ILE A 387 15.99 13.48 2.43
C ILE A 387 14.70 14.27 2.59
N ARG A 388 14.61 15.43 1.96
CA ARG A 388 13.49 16.33 2.10
C ARG A 388 12.91 16.72 0.74
N LEU A 389 11.59 16.77 0.68
CA LEU A 389 10.85 17.20 -0.51
C LEU A 389 10.92 18.72 -0.77
N GLY A 390 11.34 19.53 0.20
CA GLY A 390 11.24 20.99 0.11
C GLY A 390 9.82 21.54 0.27
N ILE A 391 8.80 20.70 0.37
CA ILE A 391 7.39 21.04 0.55
C ILE A 391 6.79 20.29 1.76
N GLY A 392 5.58 20.67 2.17
CA GLY A 392 4.88 20.05 3.29
C GLY A 392 3.37 20.23 3.20
N LYS A 393 2.68 20.04 4.32
CA LYS A 393 1.21 20.08 4.41
C LYS A 393 0.55 21.39 3.88
N ASP A 394 1.32 22.45 3.75
CA ASP A 394 0.81 23.74 3.22
C ASP A 394 0.87 23.81 1.69
N SER A 395 1.45 22.81 1.03
CA SER A 395 1.49 22.70 -0.43
C SER A 395 0.23 22.04 -1.04
N VAL A 396 -0.69 21.50 -0.22
CA VAL A 396 -1.97 20.98 -0.69
C VAL A 396 -2.95 22.10 -0.99
N THR A 397 -3.78 21.90 -2.01
CA THR A 397 -4.74 22.94 -2.45
C THR A 397 -5.87 23.14 -1.44
N SER A 398 -6.42 22.04 -0.91
CA SER A 398 -7.47 22.05 0.12
C SER A 398 -6.96 21.41 1.39
N LYS A 399 -7.23 22.05 2.53
CA LYS A 399 -6.83 21.54 3.84
C LYS A 399 -7.84 20.53 4.38
N PRO A 400 -7.37 19.47 5.07
CA PRO A 400 -8.23 18.54 5.79
C PRO A 400 -9.15 19.26 6.80
N SER A 401 -10.39 18.76 6.93
CA SER A 401 -11.36 19.26 7.90
C SER A 401 -11.03 18.77 9.31
N LYS A 402 -11.42 19.55 10.33
CA LYS A 402 -11.37 19.10 11.73
C LYS A 402 -12.61 18.30 12.16
N THR A 403 -13.61 18.23 11.29
CA THR A 403 -14.87 17.53 11.52
C THR A 403 -15.06 16.46 10.46
N PHE A 404 -15.80 15.42 10.80
CA PHE A 404 -16.14 14.35 9.87
C PHE A 404 -16.74 14.92 8.54
N PRO A 405 -16.32 14.46 7.36
CA PRO A 405 -15.50 13.29 7.11
C PRO A 405 -13.98 13.52 7.13
N TYR A 406 -13.47 14.60 7.62
CA TYR A 406 -12.06 15.00 7.80
C TYR A 406 -11.30 15.29 6.50
N VAL A 407 -11.63 14.63 5.39
CA VAL A 407 -10.95 14.81 4.10
C VAL A 407 -11.12 16.22 3.55
N PRO A 408 -10.16 16.72 2.75
CA PRO A 408 -10.28 18.01 2.10
C PRO A 408 -11.51 18.09 1.18
N ALA A 409 -12.10 19.26 1.06
CA ALA A 409 -13.13 19.48 0.04
C ALA A 409 -12.54 19.32 -1.37
N ALA A 410 -13.29 18.71 -2.28
CA ALA A 410 -12.91 18.67 -3.70
C ALA A 410 -12.89 20.11 -4.27
N VAL A 411 -11.90 20.43 -5.06
CA VAL A 411 -11.72 21.69 -5.79
C VAL A 411 -12.14 21.54 -7.24
#